data_be715105c8c973ab2190dc5de229db81
#
_entry.id   be715105c8c973ab2190dc5de229db81
#
_cell.length_a   1.000
_cell.length_b   1.000
_cell.length_c   1.000
_cell.angle_alpha   90.00
_cell.angle_beta   90.00
_cell.angle_gamma   90.00
#
_symmetry.space_group_name_H-M   'P 1'
#
loop_
_entity.id
_entity.type
_entity.pdbx_description
1 polymer ?
#
loop_
_entity_poly.entity_id
_entity_poly.type
_entity_poly.pdbx_seq_one_letter_code
_entity_poly.pdbx_strand_id
1 'polypeptide(L)'
;MAGNSNESSGQRLVEILREVRSHLARPGTDFAWSSWADGADALAEIDELIAQVRSGNVLKRKLDLLFAPTASLQEISISNGWGDEFLGLARAYNDVVAVLNLPFR
;
A
#
# COMPACT_ATOMS: atom_id res chain seq x y z
N MET A 1 -28.72 -0.45 -7.82
CA MET A 1 -27.82 0.28 -7.15
C MET A 1 -26.46 -0.24 -7.15
N ALA A 2 -25.68 0.58 -7.45
CA ALA A 2 -24.36 0.21 -7.64
C ALA A 2 -23.77 -0.51 -6.47
N GLY A 3 -22.63 -0.94 -6.58
CA GLY A 3 -21.92 -1.72 -5.62
C GLY A 3 -22.05 -1.22 -4.20
N ASN A 4 -21.69 -2.04 -3.27
CA ASN A 4 -21.76 -1.71 -1.85
C ASN A 4 -20.50 -0.99 -1.40
N SER A 5 -20.46 -0.56 -0.15
CA SER A 5 -19.32 0.16 0.40
C SER A 5 -18.05 -0.67 0.36
N ASN A 6 -18.15 -1.99 0.56
CA ASN A 6 -16.98 -2.86 0.52
C ASN A 6 -16.33 -2.87 -0.84
N GLU A 7 -17.15 -2.93 -1.88
CA GLU A 7 -16.64 -2.95 -3.24
C GLU A 7 -15.92 -1.64 -3.56
N SER A 8 -16.52 -0.51 -3.21
CA SER A 8 -15.92 0.79 -3.43
C SER A 8 -14.65 0.96 -2.60
N SER A 9 -14.68 0.51 -1.34
CA SER A 9 -13.52 0.61 -0.46
C SER A 9 -12.39 -0.29 -0.91
N GLY A 10 -12.72 -1.50 -1.39
CA GLY A 10 -11.71 -2.40 -1.93
C GLY A 10 -11.04 -1.80 -3.16
N GLN A 11 -11.83 -1.19 -4.03
CA GLN A 11 -11.32 -0.50 -5.21
C GLN A 11 -10.41 0.66 -4.81
N ARG A 12 -10.83 1.44 -3.82
CA ARG A 12 -10.03 2.56 -3.32
C ARG A 12 -8.70 2.07 -2.75
N LEU A 13 -8.73 0.95 -2.03
CA LEU A 13 -7.51 0.36 -1.47
C LEU A 13 -6.56 -0.07 -2.59
N VAL A 14 -7.08 -0.65 -3.66
CA VAL A 14 -6.26 -1.01 -4.81
C VAL A 14 -5.63 0.24 -5.43
N GLU A 15 -6.36 1.33 -5.53
CA GLU A 15 -5.83 2.59 -6.05
C GLU A 15 -4.69 3.12 -5.19
N ILE A 16 -4.85 3.05 -3.86
CA ILE A 16 -3.80 3.48 -2.94
C ILE A 16 -2.54 2.63 -3.17
N LEU A 17 -2.70 1.32 -3.26
CA LEU A 17 -1.56 0.43 -3.49
C LEU A 17 -0.91 0.68 -4.85
N ARG A 18 -1.70 1.02 -5.86
CA ARG A 18 -1.14 1.37 -7.17
C ARG A 18 -0.34 2.65 -7.14
N GLU A 19 -0.77 3.62 -6.34
CA GLU A 19 0.02 4.84 -6.17
C GLU A 19 1.34 4.54 -5.48
N VAL A 20 1.33 3.70 -4.44
CA VAL A 20 2.56 3.25 -3.78
C VAL A 20 3.47 2.59 -4.82
N ARG A 21 2.92 1.70 -5.63
CA ARG A 21 3.67 1.01 -6.66
C ARG A 21 4.31 1.98 -7.64
N SER A 22 3.56 3.00 -8.04
CA SER A 22 4.03 4.01 -8.98
C SER A 22 5.26 4.76 -8.43
N HIS A 23 5.22 5.11 -7.15
CA HIS A 23 6.37 5.75 -6.51
C HIS A 23 7.57 4.81 -6.45
N LEU A 24 7.35 3.57 -6.06
CA LEU A 24 8.43 2.59 -5.95
C LEU A 24 9.06 2.25 -7.29
N ALA A 25 8.30 2.35 -8.37
CA ALA A 25 8.76 2.01 -9.70
C ALA A 25 9.59 3.11 -10.36
N ARG A 26 9.72 4.28 -9.73
CA ARG A 26 10.49 5.39 -10.30
C ARG A 26 11.94 5.00 -10.50
N PRO A 27 12.53 5.35 -11.65
CA PRO A 27 13.97 5.08 -11.87
C PRO A 27 14.81 5.73 -10.78
N GLY A 28 15.85 5.04 -10.33
CA GLY A 28 16.75 5.58 -9.34
C GLY A 28 16.28 5.51 -7.90
N THR A 29 15.16 4.84 -7.63
CA THR A 29 14.68 4.68 -6.26
C THR A 29 15.73 3.96 -5.41
N ASP A 30 16.01 4.53 -4.23
CA ASP A 30 16.96 3.97 -3.30
C ASP A 30 16.23 3.11 -2.28
N PHE A 31 16.58 1.81 -2.22
CA PHE A 31 15.96 0.86 -1.30
C PHE A 31 16.87 0.50 -0.12
N ALA A 32 17.94 1.25 0.10
CA ALA A 32 18.99 0.87 1.04
C ALA A 32 18.50 0.66 2.48
N TRP A 33 17.50 1.40 2.89
CA TRP A 33 17.02 1.36 4.29
C TRP A 33 15.72 0.58 4.43
N SER A 34 15.42 -0.29 3.49
CA SER A 34 14.19 -1.06 3.51
C SER A 34 14.49 -2.55 3.66
N SER A 35 13.43 -3.32 3.90
CA SER A 35 13.53 -4.78 3.92
C SER A 35 13.56 -5.38 2.52
N TRP A 36 13.33 -4.57 1.48
CA TRP A 36 13.34 -5.05 0.10
C TRP A 36 14.76 -5.01 -0.45
N ALA A 37 15.13 -6.06 -1.16
CA ALA A 37 16.46 -6.14 -1.75
C ALA A 37 16.60 -5.15 -2.91
N ASP A 38 15.56 -4.97 -3.71
CA ASP A 38 15.57 -4.09 -4.87
C ASP A 38 14.13 -3.75 -5.28
N GLY A 39 14.00 -3.02 -6.38
CA GLY A 39 12.72 -2.61 -6.90
C GLY A 39 11.83 -3.78 -7.30
N ALA A 40 12.41 -4.81 -7.90
CA ALA A 40 11.63 -5.97 -8.32
C ALA A 40 10.99 -6.66 -7.13
N ASP A 41 11.72 -6.77 -6.03
CA ASP A 41 11.22 -7.36 -4.79
C ASP A 41 10.07 -6.54 -4.22
N ALA A 42 10.24 -5.22 -4.16
CA ALA A 42 9.22 -4.32 -3.65
C ALA A 42 7.96 -4.38 -4.51
N LEU A 43 8.11 -4.30 -5.83
CA LEU A 43 6.95 -4.30 -6.73
C LEU A 43 6.21 -5.63 -6.69
N ALA A 44 6.92 -6.73 -6.55
CA ALA A 44 6.29 -8.05 -6.45
C ALA A 44 5.40 -8.13 -5.19
N GLU A 45 5.88 -7.60 -4.07
CA GLU A 45 5.08 -7.62 -2.85
C GLU A 45 3.83 -6.75 -2.99
N ILE A 46 3.95 -5.56 -3.58
CA ILE A 46 2.79 -4.69 -3.77
C ILE A 46 1.79 -5.34 -4.73
N ASP A 47 2.27 -5.95 -5.80
CA ASP A 47 1.39 -6.64 -6.75
C ASP A 47 0.64 -7.79 -6.09
N GLU A 48 1.30 -8.52 -5.20
CA GLU A 48 0.65 -9.59 -4.47
C GLU A 48 -0.43 -9.04 -3.54
N LEU A 49 -0.16 -7.94 -2.85
CA LEU A 49 -1.15 -7.32 -1.99
C LEU A 49 -2.37 -6.84 -2.79
N ILE A 50 -2.14 -6.26 -3.96
CA ILE A 50 -3.24 -5.85 -4.83
C ILE A 50 -4.11 -7.05 -5.20
N ALA A 51 -3.49 -8.16 -5.58
CA ALA A 51 -4.22 -9.38 -5.94
C ALA A 51 -5.03 -9.90 -4.76
N GLN A 52 -4.44 -9.87 -3.56
CA GLN A 52 -5.13 -10.32 -2.35
C GLN A 52 -6.32 -9.43 -2.01
N VAL A 53 -6.18 -8.12 -2.17
CA VAL A 53 -7.30 -7.20 -1.94
C VAL A 53 -8.44 -7.50 -2.92
N ARG A 54 -8.10 -7.71 -4.19
CA ARG A 54 -9.10 -7.99 -5.22
C ARG A 54 -9.85 -9.29 -4.96
N SER A 55 -9.18 -10.28 -4.40
CA SER A 55 -9.82 -11.56 -4.08
C SER A 55 -10.52 -11.55 -2.73
N GLY A 56 -10.40 -10.46 -1.96
CA GLY A 56 -10.98 -10.38 -0.63
C GLY A 56 -10.23 -11.22 0.40
N ASN A 57 -8.98 -11.56 0.13
CA ASN A 57 -8.22 -12.49 0.96
C ASN A 57 -6.90 -11.87 1.41
N VAL A 58 -6.94 -10.64 1.89
CA VAL A 58 -5.74 -9.92 2.31
C VAL A 58 -5.57 -9.99 3.82
N LEU A 59 -4.31 -10.06 4.27
CA LEU A 59 -4.00 -9.97 5.68
C LEU A 59 -3.94 -8.50 6.08
N LYS A 60 -4.86 -8.08 6.92
CA LYS A 60 -4.89 -6.69 7.39
C LYS A 60 -3.56 -6.29 8.02
N ARG A 61 -2.94 -7.21 8.77
CA ARG A 61 -1.67 -6.93 9.42
C ARG A 61 -0.58 -6.56 8.43
N LYS A 62 -0.55 -7.20 7.26
CA LYS A 62 0.42 -6.85 6.22
C LYS A 62 0.22 -5.43 5.72
N LEU A 63 -1.03 -5.03 5.51
CA LEU A 63 -1.33 -3.68 5.09
C LEU A 63 -1.02 -2.66 6.18
N ASP A 64 -1.37 -2.97 7.42
CA ASP A 64 -1.08 -2.08 8.55
C ASP A 64 0.43 -1.86 8.68
N LEU A 65 1.22 -2.92 8.52
CA LEU A 65 2.68 -2.80 8.60
C LEU A 65 3.24 -1.99 7.44
N LEU A 66 2.67 -2.14 6.26
CA LEU A 66 3.14 -1.38 5.09
C LEU A 66 3.03 0.12 5.31
N PHE A 67 1.93 0.57 5.92
CA PHE A 67 1.65 1.98 6.12
C PHE A 67 2.05 2.48 7.51
N ALA A 68 2.68 1.63 8.33
CA ALA A 68 3.06 2.01 9.67
C ALA A 68 4.22 3.01 9.68
N PRO A 69 4.26 3.91 10.67
CA PRO A 69 5.44 4.77 10.84
C PRO A 69 6.67 3.90 11.07
N THR A 70 7.80 4.33 10.58
CA THR A 70 9.10 3.66 10.70
C THR A 70 9.21 2.34 9.92
N ALA A 71 8.20 1.98 9.14
CA ALA A 71 8.29 0.82 8.26
C ALA A 71 9.10 1.16 7.01
N SER A 72 9.45 0.13 6.24
CA SER A 72 10.27 0.28 5.04
C SER A 72 9.71 1.31 4.06
N LEU A 73 8.39 1.32 3.89
CA LEU A 73 7.78 2.24 2.92
C LEU A 73 7.98 3.70 3.31
N GLN A 74 7.83 4.01 4.59
CA GLN A 74 8.07 5.37 5.05
C GLN A 74 9.53 5.77 4.85
N GLU A 75 10.47 4.88 5.18
CA GLU A 75 11.89 5.16 5.03
C GLU A 75 12.24 5.41 3.57
N ILE A 76 11.72 4.59 2.66
CA ILE A 76 11.94 4.79 1.23
C ILE A 76 11.34 6.12 0.77
N SER A 77 10.14 6.45 1.23
CA SER A 77 9.48 7.68 0.81
C SER A 77 10.28 8.91 1.21
N ILE A 78 10.82 8.90 2.42
CA ILE A 78 11.63 10.03 2.91
C ILE A 78 12.93 10.10 2.11
N SER A 79 13.61 8.97 1.93
CA SER A 79 14.89 8.92 1.22
C SER A 79 14.75 9.33 -0.24
N ASN A 80 13.59 9.16 -0.83
CA ASN A 80 13.36 9.41 -2.25
C ASN A 80 12.48 10.63 -2.53
N GLY A 81 12.20 11.43 -1.49
CA GLY A 81 11.56 12.74 -1.67
C GLY A 81 10.05 12.73 -1.80
N TRP A 82 9.37 11.66 -1.40
CA TRP A 82 7.90 11.62 -1.43
C TRP A 82 7.28 11.30 -0.08
N GLY A 83 7.96 11.74 1.00
CA GLY A 83 7.47 11.50 2.36
C GLY A 83 6.10 12.12 2.62
N ASP A 84 5.82 13.31 2.08
CA ASP A 84 4.52 13.95 2.26
C ASP A 84 3.42 13.15 1.55
N GLU A 85 3.70 12.69 0.35
CA GLU A 85 2.78 11.85 -0.41
C GLU A 85 2.50 10.56 0.34
N PHE A 86 3.53 9.96 0.95
CA PHE A 86 3.34 8.76 1.75
C PHE A 86 2.38 9.02 2.91
N LEU A 87 2.53 10.15 3.62
CA LEU A 87 1.63 10.47 4.73
C LEU A 87 0.18 10.59 4.26
N GLY A 88 -0.02 11.19 3.08
CA GLY A 88 -1.35 11.26 2.49
C GLY A 88 -1.92 9.90 2.16
N LEU A 89 -1.09 9.01 1.62
CA LEU A 89 -1.52 7.65 1.30
C LEU A 89 -1.83 6.86 2.58
N ALA A 90 -1.03 7.04 3.64
CA ALA A 90 -1.28 6.36 4.91
C ALA A 90 -2.60 6.82 5.53
N ARG A 91 -2.92 8.11 5.45
CA ARG A 91 -4.21 8.62 5.91
C ARG A 91 -5.35 8.04 5.10
N ALA A 92 -5.20 8.01 3.78
CA ALA A 92 -6.21 7.43 2.90
C ALA A 92 -6.43 5.96 3.23
N TYR A 93 -5.34 5.22 3.49
CA TYR A 93 -5.44 3.83 3.90
C TYR A 93 -6.25 3.69 5.19
N ASN A 94 -5.95 4.50 6.20
CA ASN A 94 -6.66 4.43 7.48
C ASN A 94 -8.15 4.72 7.31
N ASP A 95 -8.48 5.71 6.48
CA ASP A 95 -9.88 6.06 6.21
C ASP A 95 -10.61 4.92 5.51
N VAL A 96 -9.95 4.27 4.57
CA VAL A 96 -10.57 3.17 3.82
C VAL A 96 -10.82 1.97 4.73
N VAL A 97 -9.83 1.58 5.54
CA VAL A 97 -10.01 0.38 6.38
C VAL A 97 -11.01 0.62 7.49
N ALA A 98 -11.27 1.87 7.87
CA ALA A 98 -12.27 2.17 8.88
C ALA A 98 -13.67 1.76 8.44
N VAL A 99 -13.92 1.75 7.12
CA VAL A 99 -15.23 1.38 6.56
C VAL A 99 -15.19 0.08 5.77
N LEU A 100 -14.01 -0.50 5.60
CA LEU A 100 -13.84 -1.71 4.80
C LEU A 100 -14.28 -2.92 5.59
N ASN A 101 -15.07 -3.76 4.95
CA ASN A 101 -15.67 -4.91 5.61
C ASN A 101 -15.25 -6.22 4.97
N LEU A 102 -14.05 -6.23 4.40
CA LEU A 102 -13.49 -7.46 3.85
C LEU A 102 -13.14 -8.42 4.99
N PRO A 103 -13.11 -9.72 4.71
CA PRO A 103 -12.69 -10.69 5.72
C PRO A 103 -11.17 -10.63 5.88
N PHE A 104 -10.69 -9.63 6.58
CA PHE A 104 -9.27 -9.53 6.91
C PHE A 104 -8.85 -10.72 7.78
N ARG A 105 -7.65 -11.16 7.59
CA ARG A 105 -7.10 -12.29 8.33
C ARG A 105 -5.91 -11.89 9.19
#